data_27779297f33308660b48b946eb054123
#
_entry.id   27779297f33308660b48b946eb054123
#
_cell.length_a   1.000
_cell.length_b   1.000
_cell.length_c   1.000
_cell.angle_alpha   90.00
_cell.angle_beta   90.00
_cell.angle_gamma   90.00
#
_symmetry.space_group_name_H-M   'P 1'
#
loop_
_entity.id
_entity.type
_entity.pdbx_description
1 polymer ?
#
loop_
_entity_poly.entity_id
_entity_poly.type
_entity_poly.pdbx_seq_one_letter_code
_entity_poly.pdbx_strand_id
1 'polypeptide(L)'
;MTEKTRVAVIYGGRSTEHSVSCVSAGAIMNHLDPEKFEVVPIGITREGTWTPGTTEGLEIVDGVMPEVSPGAELTLSLDPNARGHFHNVTDGTLFAEVDVVFPILH
;
A
#
# COMPACT_ATOMS: atom_id res chain seq x y z
N MET A 1 22.91 -12.69 -8.35
CA MET A 1 21.48 -12.37 -8.33
C MET A 1 21.25 -11.15 -7.47
N THR A 2 20.67 -10.12 -8.04
CA THR A 2 20.45 -8.87 -7.32
C THR A 2 19.10 -8.91 -6.60
N GLU A 3 19.12 -8.70 -5.31
CA GLU A 3 17.88 -8.61 -4.54
C GLU A 3 17.20 -7.29 -4.85
N LYS A 4 15.89 -7.35 -5.02
CA LYS A 4 15.09 -6.15 -5.21
C LYS A 4 14.83 -5.47 -3.87
N THR A 5 14.79 -4.14 -3.89
CA THR A 5 14.33 -3.38 -2.75
C THR A 5 12.82 -3.51 -2.67
N ARG A 6 12.31 -3.93 -1.53
CA ARG A 6 10.86 -4.07 -1.30
C ARG A 6 10.31 -2.77 -0.76
N VAL A 7 9.36 -2.20 -1.47
CA VAL A 7 8.78 -0.90 -1.16
C VAL A 7 7.30 -1.05 -0.85
N ALA A 8 6.90 -0.66 0.36
CA ALA A 8 5.49 -0.56 0.69
C ALA A 8 4.98 0.80 0.23
N VAL A 9 4.09 0.81 -0.75
CA VAL A 9 3.42 2.02 -1.21
C VAL A 9 2.09 2.13 -0.49
N ILE A 10 1.95 3.14 0.36
CA ILE A 10 0.77 3.32 1.21
C ILE A 10 -0.07 4.46 0.65
N TYR A 11 -1.35 4.19 0.40
CA TYR A 11 -2.23 5.15 -0.26
C TYR A 11 -3.66 5.05 0.27
N GLY A 12 -4.50 6.00 -0.13
CA GLY A 12 -5.89 6.11 0.32
C GLY A 12 -6.02 7.03 1.52
N GLY A 13 -6.65 6.57 2.57
CA GLY A 13 -6.78 7.29 3.82
C GLY A 13 -8.11 7.97 4.03
N ARG A 14 -8.25 8.62 5.17
CA ARG A 14 -9.51 9.24 5.61
C ARG A 14 -9.77 10.62 5.01
N SER A 15 -8.79 11.16 4.30
CA SER A 15 -8.89 12.47 3.65
C SER A 15 -9.98 12.51 2.58
N THR A 16 -10.52 13.70 2.33
CA THR A 16 -11.40 13.94 1.18
C THR A 16 -10.68 13.67 -0.15
N GLU A 17 -9.35 13.61 -0.12
CA GLU A 17 -8.53 13.31 -1.30
C GLU A 17 -8.13 11.83 -1.41
N HIS A 18 -8.89 10.95 -0.74
CA HIS A 18 -8.66 9.50 -0.78
C HIS A 18 -8.49 8.97 -2.20
N SER A 19 -9.41 9.31 -3.10
CA SER A 19 -9.36 8.84 -4.48
C SER A 19 -8.19 9.43 -5.26
N VAL A 20 -7.81 10.68 -4.98
CA VAL A 20 -6.63 11.30 -5.59
C VAL A 20 -5.37 10.55 -5.18
N SER A 21 -5.28 10.18 -3.90
CA SER A 21 -4.18 9.37 -3.39
C SER A 21 -4.09 8.03 -4.14
N CYS A 22 -5.22 7.37 -4.38
CA CYS A 22 -5.26 6.11 -5.14
C CYS A 22 -4.71 6.29 -6.55
N VAL A 23 -5.12 7.35 -7.25
CA VAL A 23 -4.65 7.63 -8.62
C VAL A 23 -3.15 7.92 -8.62
N SER A 24 -2.68 8.75 -7.69
CA SER A 24 -1.26 9.08 -7.56
C SER A 24 -0.42 7.84 -7.29
N ALA A 25 -0.89 6.97 -6.39
CA ALA A 25 -0.19 5.73 -6.06
C ALA A 25 -0.09 4.80 -7.27
N GLY A 26 -1.18 4.67 -8.02
CA GLY A 26 -1.19 3.87 -9.25
C GLY A 26 -0.14 4.35 -10.25
N ALA A 27 -0.07 5.66 -10.47
CA ALA A 27 0.91 6.25 -11.38
C ALA A 27 2.34 5.98 -10.91
N ILE A 28 2.61 6.17 -9.62
CA ILE A 28 3.95 5.95 -9.06
C ILE A 28 4.34 4.48 -9.15
N MET A 29 3.45 3.56 -8.78
CA MET A 29 3.74 2.13 -8.84
C MET A 29 4.03 1.67 -10.25
N ASN A 30 3.34 2.25 -11.26
CA ASN A 30 3.58 1.92 -12.65
C ASN A 30 4.91 2.46 -13.20
N HIS A 31 5.51 3.44 -12.52
CA HIS A 31 6.79 4.04 -12.92
C HIS A 31 7.99 3.44 -12.19
N LEU A 32 7.78 2.64 -11.15
CA LEU A 32 8.89 1.98 -10.47
C LEU A 32 9.44 0.85 -11.34
N ASP A 33 10.77 0.79 -11.43
CA ASP A 33 11.43 -0.24 -12.22
C ASP A 33 11.25 -1.61 -11.56
N PRO A 34 10.50 -2.53 -12.19
CA PRO A 34 10.24 -3.84 -11.59
C PRO A 34 11.48 -4.72 -11.45
N GLU A 35 12.57 -4.36 -12.13
CA GLU A 35 13.84 -5.08 -11.97
C GLU A 35 14.58 -4.67 -10.71
N LYS A 36 14.30 -3.47 -10.20
CA LYS A 36 14.97 -2.92 -9.01
C LYS A 36 14.11 -2.94 -7.77
N PHE A 37 12.79 -2.87 -7.94
CA PHE A 37 11.85 -2.73 -6.84
C PHE A 37 10.76 -3.79 -6.89
N GLU A 38 10.47 -4.34 -5.72
CA GLU A 38 9.28 -5.16 -5.53
C GLU A 38 8.28 -4.31 -4.75
N VAL A 39 7.14 -4.02 -5.36
CA VAL A 39 6.12 -3.17 -4.75
C VAL A 39 5.17 -4.00 -3.91
N VAL A 40 4.96 -3.54 -2.68
CA VAL A 40 3.95 -4.11 -1.78
C VAL A 40 2.90 -3.02 -1.57
N PRO A 41 1.76 -3.09 -2.27
CA PRO A 41 0.73 -2.05 -2.12
C PRO A 41 -0.05 -2.25 -0.81
N ILE A 42 -0.19 -1.15 -0.06
CA ILE A 42 -0.96 -1.12 1.18
C ILE A 42 -1.99 -0.01 1.06
N GLY A 43 -3.26 -0.37 1.14
CA GLY A 43 -4.35 0.59 1.08
C GLY A 43 -4.84 0.97 2.48
N ILE A 44 -5.28 2.21 2.62
CA ILE A 44 -5.97 2.67 3.83
C ILE A 44 -7.38 3.04 3.39
N THR A 45 -8.37 2.38 3.99
CA THR A 45 -9.77 2.65 3.66
C THR A 45 -10.19 4.04 4.11
N ARG A 46 -11.36 4.50 3.68
CA ARG A 46 -11.90 5.79 4.14
C ARG A 46 -12.15 5.82 5.64
N GLU A 47 -12.35 4.66 6.26
CA GLU A 47 -12.51 4.53 7.72
C GLU A 47 -11.17 4.52 8.45
N GLY A 48 -10.06 4.40 7.73
CA GLY A 48 -8.72 4.40 8.31
C GLY A 48 -8.14 3.02 8.56
N THR A 49 -8.76 1.96 8.05
CA THR A 49 -8.27 0.60 8.18
C THR A 49 -7.19 0.33 7.14
N TRP A 50 -6.03 -0.17 7.57
CA TRP A 50 -4.96 -0.58 6.67
C TRP A 50 -5.24 -1.99 6.18
N THR A 51 -5.09 -2.20 4.88
CA THR A 51 -5.45 -3.47 4.23
C THR A 51 -4.52 -3.72 3.03
N PRO A 52 -4.39 -4.97 2.58
CA PRO A 52 -3.65 -5.22 1.34
C PRO A 52 -4.22 -4.42 0.19
N GLY A 53 -3.36 -3.73 -0.54
CA GLY A 53 -3.77 -2.91 -1.67
C GLY A 53 -3.60 -3.64 -3.00
N THR A 54 -3.62 -2.88 -4.08
CA THR A 54 -3.46 -3.39 -5.43
C THR A 54 -2.58 -2.45 -6.26
N THR A 55 -1.91 -2.98 -7.26
CA THR A 55 -1.17 -2.18 -8.24
C THR A 55 -2.00 -1.87 -9.47
N GLU A 56 -3.19 -2.45 -9.58
CA GLU A 56 -4.08 -2.30 -10.74
C GLU A 56 -5.42 -1.71 -10.31
N GLY A 57 -6.14 -1.13 -11.26
CA GLY A 57 -7.47 -0.59 -11.00
C GLY A 57 -7.47 0.73 -10.24
N LEU A 58 -6.34 1.41 -10.16
CA LEU A 58 -6.21 2.70 -9.47
C LEU A 58 -6.30 3.87 -10.47
N GLU A 59 -7.16 3.73 -11.46
CA GLU A 59 -7.39 4.73 -12.50
C GLU A 59 -8.83 5.20 -12.47
N ILE A 60 -9.06 6.39 -13.01
CA ILE A 60 -10.42 6.89 -13.22
C ILE A 60 -10.98 6.17 -14.43
N VAL A 61 -12.07 5.41 -14.25
CA VAL A 61 -12.73 4.66 -15.32
C VAL A 61 -14.16 5.14 -15.45
N ASP A 62 -14.52 5.62 -16.63
CA ASP A 62 -15.87 6.13 -16.92
C ASP A 62 -16.36 7.16 -15.91
N GLY A 63 -15.45 8.04 -15.46
CA GLY A 63 -15.76 9.07 -14.49
C GLY A 63 -15.85 8.57 -13.04
N VAL A 64 -15.58 7.28 -12.82
CA VAL A 64 -15.61 6.69 -11.47
C VAL A 64 -14.21 6.73 -10.87
N MET A 65 -14.08 7.33 -9.70
CA MET A 65 -12.82 7.43 -8.98
C MET A 65 -12.50 6.12 -8.25
N PRO A 66 -11.22 5.71 -8.24
CA PRO A 66 -10.83 4.51 -7.49
C PRO A 66 -10.91 4.72 -5.98
N GLU A 67 -11.14 3.63 -5.27
CA GLU A 67 -11.17 3.61 -3.81
C GLU A 67 -10.48 2.36 -3.29
N VAL A 68 -9.98 2.44 -2.06
CA VAL A 68 -9.46 1.28 -1.36
C VAL A 68 -10.64 0.44 -0.89
N SER A 69 -10.67 -0.83 -1.32
CA SER A 69 -11.71 -1.76 -0.90
C SER A 69 -11.40 -2.35 0.47
N PRO A 70 -12.41 -2.58 1.33
CA PRO A 70 -12.19 -3.25 2.61
C PRO A 70 -11.60 -4.65 2.40
N GLY A 71 -10.75 -5.07 3.32
CA GLY A 71 -10.12 -6.39 3.29
C GLY A 71 -9.56 -6.74 4.65
N ALA A 72 -8.60 -7.67 4.67
CA ALA A 72 -7.93 -8.04 5.92
C ALA A 72 -7.27 -6.81 6.53
N GLU A 73 -7.37 -6.67 7.85
CA GLU A 73 -6.74 -5.55 8.55
C GLU A 73 -5.26 -5.84 8.78
N LEU A 74 -4.41 -4.87 8.46
CA LEU A 74 -2.97 -4.97 8.62
C LEU A 74 -2.47 -3.97 9.65
N THR A 75 -1.32 -4.28 10.24
CA THR A 75 -0.60 -3.35 11.11
C THR A 75 0.89 -3.40 10.79
N LEU A 76 1.55 -2.25 10.91
CA LEU A 76 3.00 -2.17 10.78
C LEU A 76 3.60 -2.34 12.17
N SER A 77 4.56 -3.27 12.30
CA SER A 77 5.22 -3.50 13.58
C SER A 77 6.02 -2.29 14.03
N LEU A 78 5.90 -1.96 15.30
CA LEU A 78 6.70 -0.92 15.95
C LEU A 78 7.94 -1.49 16.63
N ASP A 79 8.13 -2.82 16.60
CA ASP A 79 9.28 -3.48 17.18
C ASP A 79 10.53 -3.16 16.33
N PRO A 80 11.58 -2.57 16.92
CA PRO A 80 12.80 -2.26 16.15
C PRO A 80 13.50 -3.50 15.59
N ASN A 81 13.24 -4.70 16.14
CA ASN A 81 13.79 -5.95 15.61
C ASN A 81 12.95 -6.53 14.47
N ALA A 82 11.75 -6.00 14.25
CA ALA A 82 10.83 -6.44 13.20
C ALA A 82 10.50 -5.27 12.26
N ARG A 83 11.53 -4.53 11.86
CA ARG A 83 11.35 -3.34 11.02
C ARG A 83 10.79 -3.68 9.66
N GLY A 84 9.80 -2.90 9.22
CA GLY A 84 9.17 -3.09 7.92
C GLY A 84 8.27 -4.31 7.83
N HIS A 85 7.89 -4.90 8.96
CA HIS A 85 7.00 -6.06 8.99
C HIS A 85 5.54 -5.64 9.09
N PHE A 86 4.74 -6.03 8.12
CA PHE A 86 3.29 -5.89 8.17
C PHE A 86 2.67 -7.21 8.57
N HIS A 87 1.76 -7.17 9.53
CA HIS A 87 1.10 -8.37 10.06
C HIS A 87 -0.41 -8.27 9.90
N ASN A 88 -1.05 -9.43 9.73
CA ASN A 88 -2.51 -9.52 9.78
C ASN A 88 -2.96 -9.38 11.23
N VAL A 89 -3.84 -8.42 11.49
CA VAL A 89 -4.33 -8.16 12.84
C VAL A 89 -5.12 -9.34 13.39
N THR A 90 -5.90 -10.02 12.53
CA THR A 90 -6.79 -11.10 12.94
C THR A 90 -6.05 -12.30 13.54
N ASP A 91 -4.93 -12.71 12.96
CA ASP A 91 -4.21 -13.90 13.38
C ASP A 91 -2.74 -13.66 13.71
N GLY A 92 -2.25 -12.44 13.56
CA GLY A 92 -0.87 -12.08 13.86
C GLY A 92 0.16 -12.61 12.88
N THR A 93 -0.26 -13.21 11.76
CA THR A 93 0.68 -13.74 10.78
C THR A 93 1.37 -12.63 9.99
N LEU A 94 2.61 -12.88 9.58
CA LEU A 94 3.35 -11.94 8.73
C LEU A 94 2.71 -11.86 7.35
N PHE A 95 2.32 -10.65 6.95
CA PHE A 95 1.81 -10.38 5.61
C PHE A 95 2.93 -10.07 4.64
N ALA A 96 3.83 -9.15 5.01
CA ALA A 96 4.94 -8.73 4.17
C ALA A 96 6.04 -8.10 4.99
N GLU A 97 7.25 -8.17 4.46
CA GLU A 97 8.43 -7.50 5.01
C GLU A 97 8.96 -6.58 3.92
N VAL A 98 9.21 -5.31 4.27
CA VAL A 98 9.66 -4.30 3.31
C VAL A 98 10.90 -3.58 3.80
N ASP A 99 11.65 -3.02 2.85
CA ASP A 99 12.87 -2.25 3.13
C ASP A 99 12.57 -0.76 3.27
N VAL A 100 11.55 -0.29 2.54
CA VAL A 100 11.19 1.14 2.49
C VAL A 100 9.68 1.27 2.56
N VAL A 101 9.22 2.27 3.30
CA VAL A 101 7.80 2.66 3.34
C VAL A 101 7.67 4.00 2.61
N PHE A 102 6.83 4.04 1.60
CA PHE A 102 6.61 5.23 0.77
C PHE A 102 5.14 5.64 0.85
N PRO A 103 4.78 6.56 1.76
CA PRO A 103 3.39 7.00 1.87
C PRO A 103 3.03 8.01 0.79
N ILE A 104 1.88 7.81 0.15
CA ILE A 104 1.32 8.71 -0.87
C ILE A 104 -0.05 9.13 -0.38
N LEU A 105 -0.04 9.96 0.65
CA LEU A 105 -1.24 10.44 1.31
C LEU A 105 -1.40 11.93 1.02
N HIS A 106 -2.62 12.33 0.70
CA HIS A 106 -2.94 13.72 0.41
C HIS A 106 -3.74 14.36 1.53
#